data_7beab564ac4922ce697ffa65b7ea9511
#
_entry.id   7beab564ac4922ce697ffa65b7ea9511
#
_cell.length_a   1.000
_cell.length_b   1.000
_cell.length_c   1.000
_cell.angle_alpha   90.00
_cell.angle_beta   90.00
_cell.angle_gamma   90.00
#
_symmetry.space_group_name_H-M   'P 1'
#
loop_
_entity.id
_entity.type
_entity.pdbx_description
1 polymer ?
#
loop_
_entity_poly.entity_id
_entity_poly.type
_entity_poly.pdbx_seq_one_letter_code
_entity_poly.pdbx_strand_id
1 'polypeptide(L)'
;ALDCYNAREEHYKRRTAALLHSFFLEVAHEHLLAGGAAQGKKLKKSEVVAERLLHYLNENYTRPLSSQEIEDVFEMNFDYMNRAFSKLTDAPIFTYLNTLRIYNAQQLIATTDLPFQEIAYLVGIDDRYYFSKLFRKKTGMSPSEYYKEVRNRGDAERL
;
A
#
# COMPACT_ATOMS: atom_id res chain seq x y z
N ALA A 1 13.95 -5.11 26.65
CA ALA A 1 14.11 -3.69 26.25
C ALA A 1 14.80 -3.56 24.88
N LEU A 2 15.89 -4.29 24.62
CA LEU A 2 16.61 -4.30 23.34
C LEU A 2 15.79 -4.88 22.18
N ASP A 3 14.99 -5.92 22.43
CA ASP A 3 14.14 -6.53 21.40
C ASP A 3 13.01 -5.60 20.94
N CYS A 4 12.46 -4.79 21.83
CA CYS A 4 11.50 -3.74 21.47
C CYS A 4 12.13 -2.61 20.66
N TYR A 5 13.39 -2.27 20.92
CA TYR A 5 14.11 -1.24 20.21
C TYR A 5 14.46 -1.69 18.78
N ASN A 6 14.98 -2.90 18.62
CA ASN A 6 15.30 -3.49 17.32
C ASN A 6 14.04 -3.71 16.46
N ALA A 7 12.94 -4.16 17.05
CA ALA A 7 11.66 -4.28 16.36
C ALA A 7 11.13 -2.91 15.88
N ARG A 8 11.35 -1.85 16.65
CA ARG A 8 11.01 -0.46 16.28
C ARG A 8 11.84 0.05 15.11
N GLU A 9 13.14 -0.22 15.12
CA GLU A 9 14.07 0.21 14.07
C GLU A 9 13.80 -0.49 12.74
N GLU A 10 13.55 -1.80 12.78
CA GLU A 10 13.13 -2.60 11.62
C GLU A 10 11.78 -2.12 11.06
N HIS A 11 10.84 -1.78 11.93
CA HIS A 11 9.53 -1.25 11.56
C HIS A 11 9.65 0.13 10.90
N TYR A 12 10.53 0.99 11.43
CA TYR A 12 10.78 2.32 10.89
C TYR A 12 11.46 2.23 9.52
N LYS A 13 12.44 1.36 9.34
CA LYS A 13 13.13 1.11 8.06
C LYS A 13 12.17 0.61 6.99
N ARG A 14 11.29 -0.35 7.32
CA ARG A 14 10.25 -0.85 6.40
C ARG A 14 9.22 0.21 6.03
N ARG A 15 8.85 1.06 6.98
CA ARG A 15 7.93 2.17 6.77
C ARG A 15 8.53 3.26 5.88
N THR A 16 9.78 3.62 6.12
CA THR A 16 10.52 4.59 5.29
C THR A 16 10.73 4.05 3.87
N ALA A 17 11.05 2.77 3.73
CA ALA A 17 11.18 2.12 2.43
C ALA A 17 9.85 2.10 1.65
N ALA A 18 8.71 1.83 2.32
CA ALA A 18 7.40 1.86 1.68
C ALA A 18 7.00 3.28 1.24
N LEU A 19 7.29 4.30 2.07
CA LEU A 19 7.04 5.71 1.74
C LEU A 19 7.95 6.20 0.60
N LEU A 20 9.23 5.86 0.64
CA LEU A 20 10.16 6.17 -0.44
C LEU A 20 9.76 5.45 -1.73
N HIS A 21 9.32 4.21 -1.64
CA HIS A 21 8.85 3.47 -2.81
C HIS A 21 7.60 4.09 -3.44
N SER A 22 6.62 4.51 -2.62
CA SER A 22 5.44 5.24 -3.07
C SER A 22 5.81 6.60 -3.70
N PHE A 23 6.69 7.35 -3.05
CA PHE A 23 7.19 8.63 -3.56
C PHE A 23 7.98 8.47 -4.87
N PHE A 24 8.86 7.46 -4.96
CA PHE A 24 9.59 7.19 -6.20
C PHE A 24 8.68 6.77 -7.34
N LEU A 25 7.61 6.03 -7.04
CA LEU A 25 6.61 5.65 -8.05
C LEU A 25 5.80 6.86 -8.54
N GLU A 26 5.47 7.79 -7.64
CA GLU A 26 4.78 9.04 -7.98
C GLU A 26 5.66 9.97 -8.83
N VAL A 27 6.93 10.14 -8.45
CA VAL A 27 7.92 10.91 -9.21
C VAL A 27 8.23 10.24 -10.57
N ALA A 28 8.35 8.91 -10.62
CA ALA A 28 8.54 8.19 -11.87
C ALA A 28 7.31 8.32 -12.79
N HIS A 29 6.12 8.34 -12.24
CA HIS A 29 4.87 8.54 -12.96
C HIS A 29 4.79 9.96 -13.56
N GLU A 30 5.11 11.00 -12.78
CA GLU A 30 5.17 12.38 -13.27
C GLU A 30 6.24 12.56 -14.35
N HIS A 31 7.40 11.90 -14.21
CA HIS A 31 8.46 11.94 -15.22
C HIS A 31 8.07 11.25 -16.53
N LEU A 32 7.29 10.19 -16.48
CA LEU A 32 6.75 9.49 -17.67
C LEU A 32 5.67 10.34 -18.37
N LEU A 33 4.81 11.03 -17.62
CA LEU A 33 3.79 11.92 -18.15
C LEU A 33 4.36 13.25 -18.69
N ALA A 34 5.48 13.73 -18.12
CA ALA A 34 6.14 14.98 -18.52
C ALA A 34 6.96 14.87 -19.82
N GLY A 35 6.97 13.71 -20.51
CA GLY A 35 7.59 13.56 -21.83
C GLY A 35 9.11 13.74 -21.83
N GLY A 36 9.76 13.47 -20.70
CA GLY A 36 11.21 13.49 -20.60
C GLY A 36 11.82 12.38 -21.46
N ALA A 37 12.44 12.75 -22.57
CA ALA A 37 13.19 11.88 -23.46
C ALA A 37 14.42 11.31 -22.73
N ALA A 38 14.24 10.30 -21.91
CA ALA A 38 15.29 9.45 -21.39
C ALA A 38 15.48 8.29 -22.37
N GLN A 39 16.67 8.24 -22.92
CA GLN A 39 17.18 7.29 -23.91
C GLN A 39 16.56 5.88 -23.83
N GLY A 40 15.88 5.54 -24.87
CA GLY A 40 15.54 4.28 -25.54
C GLY A 40 15.86 2.94 -24.90
N LYS A 41 15.52 2.69 -23.63
CA LYS A 41 15.37 1.31 -23.15
C LYS A 41 13.93 0.90 -23.42
N LYS A 42 13.74 0.11 -24.52
CA LYS A 42 12.44 -0.49 -24.82
C LYS A 42 11.99 -1.31 -23.60
N LEU A 43 11.03 -0.78 -22.83
CA LEU A 43 10.45 -1.48 -21.68
C LEU A 43 10.00 -2.88 -22.10
N LYS A 44 10.32 -3.90 -21.30
CA LYS A 44 9.82 -5.23 -21.54
C LYS A 44 8.30 -5.22 -21.39
N LYS A 45 7.60 -6.01 -22.20
CA LYS A 45 6.14 -6.14 -22.13
C LYS A 45 5.64 -6.41 -20.70
N SER A 46 6.40 -7.18 -19.91
CA SER A 46 6.09 -7.47 -18.51
C SER A 46 6.21 -6.26 -17.58
N GLU A 47 7.14 -5.32 -17.84
CA GLU A 47 7.31 -4.09 -17.08
C GLU A 47 6.13 -3.15 -17.32
N VAL A 48 5.73 -2.99 -18.58
CA VAL A 48 4.54 -2.18 -18.95
C VAL A 48 3.26 -2.74 -18.31
N VAL A 49 3.08 -4.06 -18.28
CA VAL A 49 1.93 -4.69 -17.61
C VAL A 49 1.94 -4.43 -16.12
N ALA A 50 3.10 -4.54 -15.47
CA ALA A 50 3.22 -4.31 -14.03
C ALA A 50 2.96 -2.84 -13.65
N GLU A 51 3.43 -1.88 -14.44
CA GLU A 51 3.15 -0.44 -14.25
C GLU A 51 1.66 -0.12 -14.40
N ARG A 52 1.00 -0.68 -15.44
CA ARG A 52 -0.44 -0.53 -15.61
C ARG A 52 -1.24 -1.12 -14.45
N LEU A 53 -0.81 -2.26 -13.91
CA LEU A 53 -1.40 -2.87 -12.71
C LEU A 53 -1.23 -2.00 -11.48
N LEU A 54 -0.03 -1.41 -11.27
CA LEU A 54 0.21 -0.46 -10.17
C LEU A 54 -0.79 0.69 -10.22
N HIS A 55 -0.93 1.31 -11.37
CA HIS A 55 -1.88 2.41 -11.57
C HIS A 55 -3.32 1.97 -11.28
N TYR A 56 -3.75 0.87 -11.87
CA TYR A 56 -5.08 0.31 -11.66
C TYR A 56 -5.38 0.00 -10.18
N LEU A 57 -4.43 -0.58 -9.45
CA LEU A 57 -4.61 -0.88 -8.03
C LEU A 57 -4.72 0.39 -7.18
N ASN A 58 -3.92 1.43 -7.49
CA ASN A 58 -3.98 2.72 -6.78
C ASN A 58 -5.31 3.45 -7.00
N GLU A 59 -5.90 3.35 -8.18
CA GLU A 59 -7.20 3.95 -8.46
C GLU A 59 -8.39 3.17 -7.90
N ASN A 60 -8.22 1.84 -7.70
CA ASN A 60 -9.34 0.96 -7.39
C ASN A 60 -9.24 0.26 -6.02
N TYR A 61 -8.28 0.61 -5.16
CA TYR A 61 -8.05 -0.09 -3.88
C TYR A 61 -9.23 0.00 -2.90
N THR A 62 -10.09 1.01 -3.03
CA THR A 62 -11.23 1.27 -2.15
C THR A 62 -12.42 0.34 -2.38
N ARG A 63 -12.41 -0.44 -3.45
CA ARG A 63 -13.48 -1.39 -3.78
C ARG A 63 -12.98 -2.83 -3.77
N PRO A 64 -13.87 -3.82 -3.64
CA PRO A 64 -13.51 -5.22 -3.78
C PRO A 64 -12.88 -5.49 -5.15
N LEU A 65 -11.77 -6.19 -5.16
CA LEU A 65 -11.08 -6.62 -6.39
C LEU A 65 -10.87 -8.13 -6.32
N SER A 66 -11.20 -8.83 -7.40
CA SER A 66 -10.93 -10.26 -7.58
C SER A 66 -9.87 -10.51 -8.67
N SER A 67 -9.27 -11.70 -8.65
CA SER A 67 -8.37 -12.13 -9.73
C SER A 67 -9.07 -12.17 -11.08
N GLN A 68 -10.31 -12.63 -11.10
CA GLN A 68 -11.12 -12.71 -12.33
C GLN A 68 -11.39 -11.31 -12.90
N GLU A 69 -11.74 -10.34 -12.06
CA GLU A 69 -11.96 -8.97 -12.52
C GLU A 69 -10.68 -8.36 -13.12
N ILE A 70 -9.52 -8.62 -12.50
CA ILE A 70 -8.23 -8.14 -13.03
C ILE A 70 -7.92 -8.84 -14.37
N GLU A 71 -8.21 -10.14 -14.53
CA GLU A 71 -8.08 -10.86 -15.80
C GLU A 71 -8.97 -10.23 -16.88
N ASP A 72 -10.22 -9.96 -16.56
CA ASP A 72 -11.19 -9.38 -17.48
C ASP A 72 -10.79 -7.97 -17.95
N VAL A 73 -10.31 -7.13 -17.02
CA VAL A 73 -9.88 -5.75 -17.33
C VAL A 73 -8.61 -5.72 -18.18
N PHE A 74 -7.67 -6.61 -17.91
CA PHE A 74 -6.37 -6.62 -18.61
C PHE A 74 -6.34 -7.56 -19.81
N GLU A 75 -7.36 -8.40 -19.99
CA GLU A 75 -7.41 -9.47 -21.00
C GLU A 75 -6.18 -10.39 -20.95
N MET A 76 -5.73 -10.69 -19.73
CA MET A 76 -4.51 -11.45 -19.46
C MET A 76 -4.70 -12.43 -18.31
N ASN A 77 -3.98 -13.54 -18.35
CA ASN A 77 -3.97 -14.50 -17.25
C ASN A 77 -3.38 -13.91 -15.98
N PHE A 78 -4.06 -14.10 -14.84
CA PHE A 78 -3.68 -13.54 -13.54
C PHE A 78 -2.29 -14.00 -13.07
N ASP A 79 -1.94 -15.27 -13.25
CA ASP A 79 -0.63 -15.79 -12.83
C ASP A 79 0.52 -15.14 -13.59
N TYR A 80 0.33 -14.85 -14.88
CA TYR A 80 1.30 -14.10 -15.66
C TYR A 80 1.47 -12.68 -15.12
N MET A 81 0.37 -11.99 -14.91
CA MET A 81 0.35 -10.64 -14.37
C MET A 81 0.95 -10.57 -12.97
N ASN A 82 0.59 -11.51 -12.11
CA ASN A 82 1.10 -11.59 -10.74
C ASN A 82 2.62 -11.83 -10.69
N ARG A 83 3.15 -12.64 -11.59
CA ARG A 83 4.61 -12.83 -11.72
C ARG A 83 5.32 -11.60 -12.26
N ALA A 84 4.74 -10.93 -13.26
CA ALA A 84 5.30 -9.69 -13.81
C ALA A 84 5.31 -8.58 -12.74
N PHE A 85 4.22 -8.44 -12.02
CA PHE A 85 4.04 -7.46 -10.94
C PHE A 85 4.99 -7.72 -9.77
N SER A 86 5.12 -8.98 -9.33
CA SER A 86 6.03 -9.35 -8.24
C SER A 86 7.51 -9.08 -8.56
N LYS A 87 7.90 -9.14 -9.83
CA LYS A 87 9.27 -8.78 -10.25
C LYS A 87 9.56 -7.29 -10.14
N LEU A 88 8.55 -6.46 -10.29
CA LEU A 88 8.67 -5.01 -10.18
C LEU A 88 8.54 -4.51 -8.74
N THR A 89 7.65 -5.10 -7.95
CA THR A 89 7.23 -4.59 -6.64
C THR A 89 7.72 -5.43 -5.46
N ASP A 90 8.40 -6.55 -5.71
CA ASP A 90 8.80 -7.56 -4.71
C ASP A 90 7.62 -8.15 -3.91
N ALA A 91 6.38 -8.00 -4.41
CA ALA A 91 5.18 -8.48 -3.74
C ALA A 91 4.11 -8.95 -4.74
N PRO A 92 3.37 -10.04 -4.44
CA PRO A 92 2.18 -10.42 -5.18
C PRO A 92 1.11 -9.32 -5.17
N ILE A 93 0.28 -9.26 -6.21
CA ILE A 93 -0.76 -8.24 -6.44
C ILE A 93 -1.61 -8.00 -5.19
N PHE A 94 -2.23 -9.03 -4.61
CA PHE A 94 -3.08 -8.86 -3.42
C PHE A 94 -2.30 -8.55 -2.13
N THR A 95 -1.03 -8.91 -2.06
CA THR A 95 -0.16 -8.52 -0.95
C THR A 95 0.14 -7.02 -1.02
N TYR A 96 0.40 -6.50 -2.19
CA TYR A 96 0.57 -5.07 -2.46
C TYR A 96 -0.72 -4.30 -2.19
N LEU A 97 -1.86 -4.74 -2.75
CA LEU A 97 -3.19 -4.14 -2.52
C LEU A 97 -3.51 -4.03 -1.02
N ASN A 98 -3.28 -5.09 -0.26
CA ASN A 98 -3.49 -5.08 1.18
C ASN A 98 -2.54 -4.11 1.91
N THR A 99 -1.30 -3.96 1.45
CA THR A 99 -0.36 -2.98 2.01
C THR A 99 -0.82 -1.55 1.74
N LEU A 100 -1.27 -1.28 0.52
CA LEU A 100 -1.84 0.02 0.11
C LEU A 100 -3.08 0.39 0.95
N ARG A 101 -4.00 -0.55 1.14
CA ARG A 101 -5.19 -0.37 1.98
C ARG A 101 -4.84 -0.03 3.42
N ILE A 102 -3.90 -0.77 4.02
CA ILE A 102 -3.48 -0.51 5.40
C ILE A 102 -2.72 0.81 5.53
N TYR A 103 -1.92 1.18 4.54
CA TYR A 103 -1.28 2.49 4.51
C TYR A 103 -2.31 3.63 4.53
N ASN A 104 -3.33 3.56 3.67
CA ASN A 104 -4.40 4.57 3.65
C ASN A 104 -5.24 4.55 4.95
N ALA A 105 -5.47 3.37 5.54
CA ALA A 105 -6.13 3.27 6.84
C ALA A 105 -5.32 3.96 7.95
N GLN A 106 -4.00 3.84 7.95
CA GLN A 106 -3.13 4.55 8.90
C GLN A 106 -3.28 6.08 8.77
N GLN A 107 -3.36 6.61 7.54
CA GLN A 107 -3.59 8.04 7.31
C GLN A 107 -4.95 8.48 7.86
N LEU A 108 -6.02 7.73 7.56
CA LEU A 108 -7.36 8.02 8.09
C LEU A 108 -7.40 7.98 9.62
N ILE A 109 -6.78 6.99 10.25
CA ILE A 109 -6.67 6.90 11.72
C ILE A 109 -5.92 8.11 12.31
N ALA A 110 -4.88 8.59 11.64
CA ALA A 110 -4.09 9.70 12.11
C ALA A 110 -4.78 11.07 11.96
N THR A 111 -5.64 11.22 10.94
CA THR A 111 -6.21 12.52 10.54
C THR A 111 -7.69 12.68 10.83
N THR A 112 -8.39 11.61 11.23
CA THR A 112 -9.84 11.61 11.49
C THR A 112 -10.19 10.93 12.79
N ASP A 113 -11.42 11.12 13.25
CA ASP A 113 -12.02 10.40 14.39
C ASP A 113 -13.07 9.37 13.94
N LEU A 114 -12.98 8.90 12.70
CA LEU A 114 -13.90 7.91 12.15
C LEU A 114 -13.80 6.57 12.90
N PRO A 115 -14.93 5.87 13.08
CA PRO A 115 -14.92 4.51 13.61
C PRO A 115 -14.06 3.56 12.75
N PHE A 116 -13.33 2.64 13.37
CA PHE A 116 -12.47 1.70 12.63
C PHE A 116 -13.22 0.84 11.61
N GLN A 117 -14.51 0.58 11.83
CA GLN A 117 -15.35 -0.11 10.85
C GLN A 117 -15.58 0.73 9.59
N GLU A 118 -15.78 2.02 9.75
CA GLU A 118 -15.93 2.95 8.63
C GLU A 118 -14.60 3.12 7.88
N ILE A 119 -13.50 3.24 8.60
CA ILE A 119 -12.15 3.28 8.00
C ILE A 119 -11.88 1.99 7.19
N ALA A 120 -12.22 0.82 7.73
CA ALA A 120 -12.09 -0.46 7.02
C ALA A 120 -12.86 -0.44 5.70
N TYR A 121 -14.12 -0.01 5.73
CA TYR A 121 -14.98 0.11 4.55
C TYR A 121 -14.38 1.09 3.52
N LEU A 122 -13.95 2.28 3.95
CA LEU A 122 -13.36 3.30 3.07
C LEU A 122 -12.09 2.84 2.35
N VAL A 123 -11.34 1.92 2.96
CA VAL A 123 -10.14 1.35 2.31
C VAL A 123 -10.41 0.03 1.58
N GLY A 124 -11.70 -0.35 1.40
CA GLY A 124 -12.10 -1.52 0.64
C GLY A 124 -12.00 -2.84 1.39
N ILE A 125 -12.12 -2.83 2.71
CA ILE A 125 -12.14 -4.03 3.56
C ILE A 125 -13.44 -4.08 4.35
N ASP A 126 -14.40 -4.88 3.89
CA ASP A 126 -15.74 -4.94 4.51
C ASP A 126 -15.74 -5.66 5.87
N ASP A 127 -14.87 -6.65 6.05
CA ASP A 127 -14.78 -7.43 7.29
C ASP A 127 -13.89 -6.73 8.32
N ARG A 128 -14.49 -6.20 9.39
CA ARG A 128 -13.82 -5.54 10.51
C ARG A 128 -12.80 -6.44 11.22
N TYR A 129 -13.08 -7.73 11.35
CA TYR A 129 -12.17 -8.65 12.03
C TYR A 129 -10.95 -8.94 11.15
N TYR A 130 -11.18 -9.15 9.87
CA TYR A 130 -10.12 -9.29 8.88
C TYR A 130 -9.26 -8.02 8.83
N PHE A 131 -9.89 -6.84 8.78
CA PHE A 131 -9.20 -5.54 8.83
C PHE A 131 -8.27 -5.45 10.04
N SER A 132 -8.77 -5.71 11.25
CA SER A 132 -7.97 -5.62 12.48
C SER A 132 -6.78 -6.59 12.49
N LYS A 133 -6.99 -7.83 12.02
CA LYS A 133 -5.94 -8.82 11.85
C LYS A 133 -4.87 -8.38 10.84
N LEU A 134 -5.33 -7.91 9.68
CA LEU A 134 -4.45 -7.46 8.61
C LEU A 134 -3.65 -6.22 9.03
N PHE A 135 -4.32 -5.26 9.67
CA PHE A 135 -3.69 -4.05 10.20
C PHE A 135 -2.57 -4.41 11.18
N ARG A 136 -2.86 -5.27 12.18
CA ARG A 136 -1.85 -5.73 13.13
C ARG A 136 -0.71 -6.48 12.47
N LYS A 137 -1.00 -7.35 11.49
CA LYS A 137 0.02 -8.07 10.73
C LYS A 137 0.97 -7.12 9.98
N LYS A 138 0.45 -6.02 9.45
CA LYS A 138 1.23 -5.07 8.62
C LYS A 138 1.94 -4.00 9.45
N THR A 139 1.36 -3.58 10.57
CA THR A 139 1.85 -2.46 11.39
C THR A 139 2.50 -2.88 12.71
N GLY A 140 2.27 -4.12 13.15
CA GLY A 140 2.68 -4.63 14.47
C GLY A 140 1.70 -4.28 15.59
N MET A 141 0.71 -3.41 15.36
CA MET A 141 -0.25 -2.91 16.35
C MET A 141 -1.69 -3.09 15.86
N SER A 142 -2.64 -3.20 16.78
CA SER A 142 -4.06 -3.07 16.44
C SER A 142 -4.41 -1.63 16.03
N PRO A 143 -5.52 -1.40 15.31
CA PRO A 143 -5.98 -0.04 14.98
C PRO A 143 -6.13 0.86 16.21
N SER A 144 -6.62 0.31 17.32
CA SER A 144 -6.83 1.04 18.58
C SER A 144 -5.50 1.44 19.26
N GLU A 145 -4.50 0.56 19.25
CA GLU A 145 -3.15 0.84 19.77
C GLU A 145 -2.48 1.90 18.91
N TYR A 146 -2.61 1.81 17.59
CA TYR A 146 -2.07 2.77 16.65
C TYR A 146 -2.69 4.16 16.82
N TYR A 147 -4.02 4.25 16.97
CA TYR A 147 -4.73 5.50 17.24
C TYR A 147 -4.21 6.19 18.50
N LYS A 148 -4.07 5.45 19.61
CA LYS A 148 -3.53 6.00 20.86
C LYS A 148 -2.10 6.51 20.70
N GLU A 149 -1.27 5.77 19.99
CA GLU A 149 0.13 6.17 19.79
C GLU A 149 0.24 7.46 18.98
N VAL A 150 -0.56 7.60 17.91
CA VAL A 150 -0.54 8.81 17.07
C VAL A 150 -1.05 10.03 17.83
N ARG A 151 -2.11 9.90 18.63
CA ARG A 151 -2.66 11.02 19.44
C ARG A 151 -1.68 11.45 20.51
N ASN A 152 -1.06 10.53 21.24
CA ASN A 152 -0.06 10.83 22.26
C ASN A 152 1.17 11.58 21.69
N ARG A 153 1.56 11.30 20.45
CA ARG A 153 2.66 12.04 19.79
C ARG A 153 2.24 13.46 19.40
N GLY A 154 1.02 13.64 18.90
CA GLY A 154 0.51 14.96 18.53
C GLY A 154 0.38 15.91 19.72
N ASP A 155 0.08 15.39 20.90
CA ASP A 155 0.01 16.20 22.14
C ASP A 155 1.41 16.54 22.69
N ALA A 156 2.39 15.64 22.51
CA ALA A 156 3.78 15.88 22.94
C ALA A 156 4.53 16.91 22.06
N GLU A 157 4.12 17.09 20.81
CA GLU A 157 4.70 18.10 19.89
C GLU A 157 4.09 19.50 20.04
N ARG A 158 3.03 19.63 20.85
CA ARG A 158 2.34 20.91 21.12
C ARG A 158 2.72 21.57 22.46
N LEU A 159 3.57 20.91 23.24
CA LEU A 159 4.11 21.38 24.52
C LEU A 159 5.56 21.84 24.38
#